data_c24b91ce08419a8b6d13e7be4b848e0d
#
_entry.id   c24b91ce08419a8b6d13e7be4b848e0d
#
_cell.length_a   1.000
_cell.length_b   1.000
_cell.length_c   1.000
_cell.angle_alpha   90.00
_cell.angle_beta   90.00
_cell.angle_gamma   90.00
#
_symmetry.space_group_name_H-M   'P 1'
#
loop_
_entity.id
_entity.type
_entity.pdbx_description
1 polymer ?
#
loop_
_entity_poly.entity_id
_entity_poly.type
_entity_poly.pdbx_seq_one_letter_code
_entity_poly.pdbx_strand_id
1 'polypeptide(L)'
;MGTPGYGGGGGGQVVGFEFLAYQQRVVTAVKGVWTNAAPRPGLVAKVRFQIAANGAVSAVRLEQPSGDGVFDGSVLRAVERSNPLPPPPARYVNEFRDFVIEFHSEEGGSTAG
;
A
#
# COMPACT_ATOMS: atom_id res chain seq x y z
N MET A 1 27.95 14.65 -2.28
CA MET A 1 27.41 14.46 -2.21
C MET A 1 26.75 14.32 -2.18
N GLY A 2 26.60 14.25 -1.85
CA GLY A 2 25.93 14.01 -1.59
C GLY A 2 25.43 13.61 -1.84
N THR A 3 25.31 13.56 -1.92
CA THR A 3 24.73 13.30 -2.08
C THR A 3 24.14 13.17 -2.68
N PRO A 4 24.01 12.71 -2.81
CA PRO A 4 23.36 12.77 -3.38
C PRO A 4 22.39 12.99 -3.53
N GLY A 5 22.28 13.34 -3.40
CA GLY A 5 21.51 13.59 -3.30
C GLY A 5 20.87 13.78 -2.96
N TYR A 6 20.98 14.11 -2.68
CA TYR A 6 20.36 14.47 -2.20
C TYR A 6 20.27 15.27 -2.02
N GLY A 7 20.28 15.61 -1.92
CA GLY A 7 20.07 16.28 -1.52
C GLY A 7 19.78 17.03 -1.33
N GLY A 8 19.66 17.37 -1.31
CA GLY A 8 19.23 17.97 -0.96
C GLY A 8 18.67 18.62 -0.89
N GLY A 9 18.43 18.77 -0.83
CA GLY A 9 17.82 19.23 -0.51
C GLY A 9 17.12 19.71 -0.50
N GLY A 10 16.91 19.88 -0.55
CA GLY A 10 16.28 20.14 -0.25
C GLY A 10 15.49 20.20 -0.03
N GLY A 11 15.44 20.34 -0.22
CA GLY A 11 14.71 20.21 0.22
C GLY A 11 13.98 19.74 0.56
N GLY A 12 13.94 19.82 0.70
CA GLY A 12 13.32 19.24 1.42
C GLY A 12 12.70 18.29 1.09
N GLN A 13 12.78 18.05 0.49
CA GLN A 13 12.22 17.07 0.33
C GLN A 13 12.83 15.87 0.66
N VAL A 14 13.58 15.93 1.53
CA VAL A 14 14.09 14.72 2.10
C VAL A 14 12.97 13.99 2.75
N VAL A 15 12.65 12.83 2.22
CA VAL A 15 11.68 11.98 2.84
C VAL A 15 12.38 11.23 3.93
N GLY A 16 11.91 11.35 5.14
CA GLY A 16 12.56 10.73 6.26
C GLY A 16 12.50 9.22 6.20
N PHE A 17 13.42 8.59 6.90
CA PHE A 17 13.44 7.15 7.02
C PHE A 17 12.12 6.61 7.57
N GLU A 18 11.53 7.33 8.52
CA GLU A 18 10.24 6.99 9.10
C GLU A 18 9.13 6.90 8.06
N PHE A 19 9.15 7.83 7.10
CA PHE A 19 8.17 7.85 6.03
C PHE A 19 8.27 6.59 5.18
N LEU A 20 9.49 6.27 4.75
CA LEU A 20 9.71 5.10 3.91
C LEU A 20 9.42 3.81 4.67
N ALA A 21 9.79 3.77 5.93
CA ALA A 21 9.55 2.58 6.75
C ALA A 21 8.06 2.35 6.92
N TYR A 22 7.29 3.40 7.13
CA TYR A 22 5.86 3.25 7.29
C TYR A 22 5.19 2.78 5.99
N GLN A 23 5.59 3.35 4.86
CA GLN A 23 5.07 2.88 3.58
C GLN A 23 5.29 1.38 3.43
N GLN A 24 6.49 0.93 3.75
CA GLN A 24 6.82 -0.48 3.62
C GLN A 24 5.99 -1.33 4.57
N ARG A 25 5.75 -0.84 5.77
CA ARG A 25 4.94 -1.57 6.75
C ARG A 25 3.51 -1.74 6.29
N VAL A 26 2.94 -0.70 5.67
CA VAL A 26 1.58 -0.78 5.15
C VAL A 26 1.50 -1.81 4.03
N VAL A 27 2.41 -1.72 3.07
CA VAL A 27 2.41 -2.65 1.95
C VAL A 27 2.58 -4.09 2.45
N THR A 28 3.51 -4.29 3.37
CA THR A 28 3.76 -5.63 3.93
C THR A 28 2.53 -6.15 4.67
N ALA A 29 1.87 -5.30 5.44
CA ALA A 29 0.69 -5.72 6.20
C ALA A 29 -0.45 -6.13 5.27
N VAL A 30 -0.68 -5.33 4.23
CA VAL A 30 -1.77 -5.61 3.30
C VAL A 30 -1.47 -6.86 2.49
N LYS A 31 -0.28 -6.93 1.91
CA LYS A 31 0.06 -8.07 1.06
C LYS A 31 0.24 -9.35 1.86
N GLY A 32 0.55 -9.22 3.15
CA GLY A 32 0.66 -10.38 4.02
C GLY A 32 -0.66 -11.08 4.29
N VAL A 33 -1.79 -10.38 4.16
CA VAL A 33 -3.11 -10.98 4.34
C VAL A 33 -3.85 -11.13 3.01
N TRP A 34 -3.17 -10.92 1.91
CA TRP A 34 -3.76 -11.04 0.57
C TRP A 34 -3.66 -12.48 0.09
N THR A 35 -4.81 -13.02 -0.30
CA THR A 35 -4.86 -14.32 -0.95
C THR A 35 -5.22 -14.07 -2.41
N ASN A 36 -4.28 -14.36 -3.29
CA ASN A 36 -4.49 -14.15 -4.72
C ASN A 36 -5.38 -15.27 -5.25
N ALA A 37 -6.65 -14.93 -5.48
CA ALA A 37 -7.67 -15.91 -5.83
C ALA A 37 -7.76 -16.16 -7.34
N ALA A 38 -7.04 -15.40 -8.15
CA ALA A 38 -7.09 -15.55 -9.60
C ALA A 38 -5.67 -15.49 -10.15
N PRO A 39 -4.91 -16.57 -10.01
CA PRO A 39 -3.49 -16.54 -10.33
C PRO A 39 -3.20 -16.59 -11.82
N ARG A 40 -3.73 -15.68 -12.58
CA ARG A 40 -3.39 -15.53 -14.00
C ARG A 40 -2.30 -14.48 -14.14
N PRO A 41 -1.34 -14.66 -15.06
CA PRO A 41 -0.28 -13.67 -15.23
C PRO A 41 -0.82 -12.40 -15.85
N GLY A 42 -0.12 -11.31 -15.62
CA GLY A 42 -0.39 -10.05 -16.28
C GLY A 42 -1.50 -9.20 -15.70
N LEU A 43 -2.08 -9.58 -14.56
CA LEU A 43 -3.11 -8.76 -13.95
C LEU A 43 -2.48 -7.72 -13.04
N VAL A 44 -2.97 -6.49 -13.16
CA VAL A 44 -2.53 -5.37 -12.31
C VAL A 44 -3.75 -4.62 -11.84
N ALA A 45 -3.83 -4.36 -10.54
CA ALA A 45 -4.90 -3.56 -9.96
C ALA A 45 -4.32 -2.58 -8.97
N LYS A 46 -4.95 -1.42 -8.84
CA LYS A 46 -4.57 -0.44 -7.83
C LYS A 46 -5.75 -0.19 -6.92
N VAL A 47 -5.49 -0.19 -5.62
CA VAL A 47 -6.51 0.07 -4.61
C VAL A 47 -6.14 1.35 -3.89
N ARG A 48 -7.11 2.26 -3.77
CA ARG A 48 -6.94 3.50 -3.02
C ARG A 48 -7.77 3.41 -1.76
N PHE A 49 -7.20 3.86 -0.66
CA PHE A 49 -7.90 3.87 0.62
C PHE A 49 -7.34 4.96 1.51
N GLN A 50 -8.03 5.21 2.61
CA GLN A 50 -7.61 6.23 3.57
C GLN A 50 -7.13 5.57 4.84
N ILE A 51 -6.09 6.16 5.45
CA ILE A 51 -5.54 5.70 6.72
C ILE A 51 -5.68 6.85 7.71
N ALA A 52 -6.42 6.60 8.79
CA ALA A 52 -6.59 7.60 9.83
C ALA A 52 -5.38 7.63 10.78
N ALA A 53 -5.33 8.64 11.61
CA ALA A 53 -4.22 8.81 12.55
C ALA A 53 -4.04 7.61 13.47
N ASN A 54 -5.11 6.88 13.74
CA ASN A 54 -5.04 5.68 14.58
C ASN A 54 -4.85 4.40 13.79
N GLY A 55 -4.66 4.50 12.48
CA GLY A 55 -4.47 3.32 11.63
C GLY A 55 -5.74 2.75 11.03
N ALA A 56 -6.89 3.33 11.33
CA ALA A 56 -8.14 2.82 10.78
C ALA A 56 -8.20 3.02 9.27
N VAL A 57 -8.63 2.00 8.56
CA VAL A 57 -8.73 2.01 7.10
C VAL A 57 -10.16 2.30 6.70
N SER A 58 -10.34 3.18 5.72
CA SER A 58 -11.67 3.53 5.23
C SER A 58 -11.61 3.91 3.76
N ALA A 59 -12.79 4.11 3.15
CA ALA A 59 -12.92 4.57 1.76
C ALA A 59 -12.13 3.69 0.78
N VAL A 60 -12.21 2.39 0.96
CA VAL A 60 -11.50 1.43 0.10
C VAL A 60 -12.18 1.36 -1.26
N ARG A 61 -11.40 1.56 -2.32
CA ARG A 61 -11.97 1.46 -3.66
C ARG A 61 -10.90 1.10 -4.68
N LEU A 62 -11.32 0.52 -5.79
CA LEU A 62 -10.41 0.27 -6.90
C LEU A 62 -10.09 1.57 -7.60
N GLU A 63 -8.83 1.90 -7.65
CA GLU A 63 -8.35 3.03 -8.42
C GLU A 63 -8.20 2.60 -9.89
N GLN A 64 -7.72 1.38 -10.10
CA GLN A 64 -7.54 0.82 -11.42
C GLN A 64 -7.89 -0.66 -11.37
N PRO A 65 -8.99 -1.06 -12.01
CA PRO A 65 -9.34 -2.50 -12.06
C PRO A 65 -8.42 -3.25 -13.01
N SER A 66 -8.25 -4.54 -12.72
CA SER A 66 -7.42 -5.41 -13.57
C SER A 66 -8.20 -5.95 -14.76
N GLY A 67 -9.51 -5.90 -14.72
CA GLY A 67 -10.34 -6.57 -15.69
C GLY A 67 -10.79 -7.95 -15.26
N ASP A 68 -10.30 -8.44 -14.13
CA ASP A 68 -10.68 -9.75 -13.59
C ASP A 68 -11.33 -9.53 -12.24
N GLY A 69 -12.64 -9.80 -12.15
CA GLY A 69 -13.39 -9.51 -10.93
C GLY A 69 -12.94 -10.31 -9.73
N VAL A 70 -12.47 -11.52 -9.94
CA VAL A 70 -11.98 -12.36 -8.83
C VAL A 70 -10.69 -11.77 -8.27
N PHE A 71 -9.78 -11.37 -9.16
CA PHE A 71 -8.55 -10.73 -8.72
C PHE A 71 -8.85 -9.42 -8.00
N ASP A 72 -9.70 -8.59 -8.59
CA ASP A 72 -10.05 -7.30 -8.02
C ASP A 72 -10.70 -7.45 -6.64
N GLY A 73 -11.58 -8.43 -6.50
CA GLY A 73 -12.19 -8.71 -5.20
C GLY A 73 -11.17 -9.13 -4.17
N SER A 74 -10.17 -9.90 -4.58
CA SER A 74 -9.16 -10.38 -3.64
C SER A 74 -8.30 -9.23 -3.10
N VAL A 75 -7.95 -8.26 -3.95
CA VAL A 75 -7.13 -7.14 -3.49
C VAL A 75 -7.92 -6.20 -2.59
N LEU A 76 -9.20 -5.99 -2.89
CA LEU A 76 -10.05 -5.19 -2.00
C LEU A 76 -10.16 -5.83 -0.62
N ARG A 77 -10.37 -7.15 -0.57
CA ARG A 77 -10.46 -7.85 0.70
C ARG A 77 -9.15 -7.77 1.47
N ALA A 78 -8.02 -7.79 0.78
CA ALA A 78 -6.73 -7.70 1.46
C ALA A 78 -6.62 -6.38 2.22
N VAL A 79 -7.01 -5.29 1.58
CA VAL A 79 -6.97 -3.99 2.25
C VAL A 79 -7.91 -3.97 3.45
N GLU A 80 -9.12 -4.49 3.27
CA GLU A 80 -10.10 -4.51 4.36
C GLU A 80 -9.64 -5.38 5.52
N ARG A 81 -9.03 -6.52 5.22
CA ARG A 81 -8.55 -7.42 6.27
C ARG A 81 -7.36 -6.86 7.03
N SER A 82 -6.62 -5.95 6.43
CA SER A 82 -5.46 -5.38 7.09
C SER A 82 -5.83 -4.32 8.13
N ASN A 83 -7.10 -3.93 8.18
CA ASN A 83 -7.58 -2.92 9.12
C ASN A 83 -7.68 -3.50 10.53
N PRO A 84 -7.14 -2.84 11.58
CA PRO A 84 -6.42 -1.58 11.49
C PRO A 84 -4.95 -1.80 11.17
N LEU A 85 -4.40 -0.82 10.46
CA LEU A 85 -2.97 -0.78 10.19
C LEU A 85 -2.24 -0.17 11.39
N PRO A 86 -0.92 -0.31 11.45
CA PRO A 86 -0.18 0.45 12.45
C PRO A 86 -0.43 1.94 12.24
N PRO A 87 -0.54 2.73 13.30
CA PRO A 87 -0.74 4.17 13.13
C PRO A 87 0.43 4.81 12.39
N PRO A 88 0.16 5.77 11.50
CA PRO A 88 1.24 6.47 10.83
C PRO A 88 1.99 7.37 11.80
N PRO A 89 3.25 7.69 11.51
CA PRO A 89 3.98 8.65 12.33
C PRO A 89 3.23 9.98 12.38
N ALA A 90 3.19 10.60 13.55
CA ALA A 90 2.38 11.80 13.76
C ALA A 90 2.70 12.90 12.76
N ARG A 91 3.98 13.06 12.40
CA ARG A 91 4.39 14.12 11.50
C ARG A 91 3.96 13.87 10.05
N TYR A 92 3.54 12.66 9.72
CA TYR A 92 3.17 12.31 8.35
C TYR A 92 1.71 11.90 8.20
N VAL A 93 0.88 12.18 9.20
CA VAL A 93 -0.51 11.76 9.18
C VAL A 93 -1.22 12.24 7.92
N ASN A 94 -0.99 13.49 7.54
CA ASN A 94 -1.65 14.03 6.34
C ASN A 94 -1.18 13.37 5.06
N GLU A 95 0.11 13.04 4.99
CA GLU A 95 0.66 12.40 3.80
C GLU A 95 0.13 10.99 3.60
N PHE A 96 -0.17 10.29 4.69
CA PHE A 96 -0.67 8.93 4.60
C PHE A 96 -2.19 8.82 4.62
N ARG A 97 -2.89 9.95 4.72
CA ARG A 97 -4.33 9.92 4.73
C ARG A 97 -4.90 9.25 3.49
N ASP A 98 -4.24 9.39 2.34
CA ASP A 98 -4.66 8.83 1.08
C ASP A 98 -3.54 7.95 0.57
N PHE A 99 -3.81 6.66 0.39
CA PHE A 99 -2.78 5.69 0.09
C PHE A 99 -3.23 4.81 -1.07
N VAL A 100 -2.30 4.49 -1.97
CA VAL A 100 -2.58 3.62 -3.12
C VAL A 100 -1.58 2.48 -3.11
N ILE A 101 -2.08 1.26 -3.29
CA ILE A 101 -1.22 0.08 -3.43
C ILE A 101 -1.49 -0.57 -4.76
N GLU A 102 -0.44 -0.92 -5.47
CA GLU A 102 -0.51 -1.63 -6.74
C GLU A 102 -0.26 -3.11 -6.48
N PHE A 103 -1.13 -3.95 -7.03
CA PHE A 103 -1.04 -5.41 -6.88
C PHE A 103 -0.83 -6.04 -8.24
N HIS A 104 0.10 -6.98 -8.29
CA HIS A 104 0.38 -7.75 -9.52
C HIS A 104 0.10 -9.21 -9.25
N SER A 105 -0.58 -9.86 -10.18
CA SER A 105 -0.97 -11.25 -9.99
C SER A 105 0.22 -12.19 -9.82
N GLU A 106 1.38 -11.81 -10.35
CA GLU A 106 2.58 -12.63 -10.20
C GLU A 106 3.13 -12.63 -8.78
N GLU A 107 2.69 -11.70 -7.93
CA GLU A 107 3.24 -11.61 -6.57
C GLU A 107 2.82 -12.76 -5.67
N GLY A 108 1.64 -13.29 -5.89
CA GLY A 108 1.20 -14.45 -5.12
C GLY A 108 0.75 -14.21 -3.71
N GLY A 109 1.01 -13.06 -3.15
CA GLY A 109 0.57 -12.71 -1.80
C GLY A 109 0.96 -13.76 -0.78
N SER A 110 0.12 -13.95 0.22
CA SER A 110 0.40 -14.85 1.31
C SER A 110 0.27 -16.31 0.93
N THR A 111 -0.22 -16.58 -0.26
CA THR A 111 -0.38 -17.95 -0.68
C THR A 111 0.85 -18.50 -1.31
N ALA A 112 1.88 -17.73 -1.36
CA ALA A 112 3.06 -18.15 -2.02
C ALA A 112 3.63 -19.43 -1.47
N GLY A 113 3.21 -19.81 -0.37
CA GLY A 113 3.70 -21.07 0.22
C GLY A 113 3.46 -22.22 -0.67
#